data_e4994e1191e9f7262529aa8a898f92aa
#
_entry.id   e4994e1191e9f7262529aa8a898f92aa
#
_cell.length_a   1.000
_cell.length_b   1.000
_cell.length_c   1.000
_cell.angle_alpha   90.00
_cell.angle_beta   90.00
_cell.angle_gamma   90.00
#
_symmetry.space_group_name_H-M   'P 1'
#
loop_
_entity.id
_entity.type
_entity.pdbx_description
1 polymer ?
#
loop_
_entity_poly.entity_id
_entity_poly.type
_entity_poly.pdbx_seq_one_letter_code
_entity_poly.pdbx_strand_id
1 'polypeptide(L)'
;MAKQILIVDDAAFMRMMIRDILSKDGYVIHEATNGSEAVEKYREVRPDLVTMDITMPDVDGIEALKQIRELDSDATVLMVSAMGQQKLILEALEAGAADFIVKPFQPTKVLEVVHKALKDQ
;
A
#
# COMPACT_ATOMS: atom_id res chain seq x y z
N MET A 1 -13.62 7.72 14.23
CA MET A 1 -13.92 6.59 13.30
C MET A 1 -12.65 5.84 12.96
N ALA A 2 -12.76 4.54 12.73
CA ALA A 2 -11.60 3.74 12.37
C ALA A 2 -11.07 4.13 10.99
N LYS A 3 -9.76 4.20 10.86
CA LYS A 3 -9.13 4.44 9.55
C LYS A 3 -9.25 3.20 8.69
N GLN A 4 -9.40 3.41 7.40
CA GLN A 4 -9.55 2.34 6.41
C GLN A 4 -8.27 2.18 5.60
N ILE A 5 -7.81 0.95 5.47
CA ILE A 5 -6.58 0.63 4.75
C ILE A 5 -6.89 -0.38 3.66
N LEU A 6 -6.37 -0.12 2.45
CA LEU A 6 -6.45 -1.05 1.34
C LEU A 6 -5.09 -1.73 1.19
N ILE A 7 -5.08 -3.05 1.27
CA ILE A 7 -3.86 -3.86 1.12
C ILE A 7 -3.86 -4.47 -0.28
N VAL A 8 -2.81 -4.20 -1.06
CA VAL A 8 -2.70 -4.69 -2.43
C VAL A 8 -1.46 -5.56 -2.57
N ASP A 9 -1.66 -6.83 -2.89
CA ASP A 9 -0.59 -7.79 -3.12
C ASP A 9 -1.21 -8.99 -3.85
N ASP A 10 -0.51 -9.54 -4.82
CA ASP A 10 -1.02 -10.71 -5.56
C ASP A 10 -0.87 -12.01 -4.75
N ALA A 11 -0.05 -12.02 -3.72
CA ALA A 11 0.15 -13.18 -2.85
C ALA A 11 -0.81 -13.15 -1.67
N ALA A 12 -1.73 -14.12 -1.62
CA ALA A 12 -2.72 -14.21 -0.53
C ALA A 12 -2.06 -14.29 0.84
N PHE A 13 -0.94 -15.02 0.94
CA PHE A 13 -0.22 -15.16 2.19
C PHE A 13 0.29 -13.79 2.69
N MET A 14 0.81 -12.98 1.79
CA MET A 14 1.33 -11.66 2.15
C MET A 14 0.20 -10.72 2.59
N ARG A 15 -0.93 -10.75 1.87
CA ARG A 15 -2.10 -9.95 2.28
C ARG A 15 -2.55 -10.35 3.68
N MET A 16 -2.58 -11.64 3.97
CA MET A 16 -2.97 -12.15 5.28
C MET A 16 -2.02 -11.66 6.37
N MET A 17 -0.72 -11.69 6.12
CA MET A 17 0.27 -11.22 7.09
C MET A 17 0.08 -9.75 7.42
N ILE A 18 -0.05 -8.90 6.41
CA ILE A 18 -0.23 -7.46 6.61
C ILE A 18 -1.57 -7.19 7.29
N ARG A 19 -2.62 -7.90 6.86
CA ARG A 19 -3.93 -7.79 7.46
C ARG A 19 -3.91 -8.11 8.96
N ASP A 20 -3.23 -9.21 9.33
CA ASP A 20 -3.14 -9.61 10.74
C ASP A 20 -2.44 -8.55 11.57
N ILE A 21 -1.37 -7.96 11.03
CA ILE A 21 -0.63 -6.91 11.71
C ILE A 21 -1.52 -5.69 11.94
N LEU A 22 -2.20 -5.23 10.90
CA LEU A 22 -2.97 -3.99 10.94
C LEU A 22 -4.32 -4.14 11.63
N SER A 23 -4.97 -5.31 11.51
CA SER A 23 -6.27 -5.53 12.16
C SER A 23 -6.19 -5.42 13.67
N LYS A 24 -5.07 -5.83 14.26
CA LYS A 24 -4.88 -5.74 15.70
C LYS A 24 -4.87 -4.31 16.20
N ASP A 25 -4.56 -3.38 15.32
CA ASP A 25 -4.49 -1.96 15.66
C ASP A 25 -5.80 -1.22 15.37
N GLY A 26 -6.87 -1.94 15.07
CA GLY A 26 -8.21 -1.38 14.91
C GLY A 26 -8.55 -0.83 13.55
N TYR A 27 -7.69 -1.01 12.54
CA TYR A 27 -7.98 -0.54 11.18
C TYR A 27 -9.01 -1.42 10.48
N VAL A 28 -9.85 -0.80 9.65
CA VAL A 28 -10.75 -1.52 8.75
C VAL A 28 -9.98 -1.86 7.48
N ILE A 29 -9.94 -3.14 7.13
CA ILE A 29 -9.08 -3.64 6.05
C ILE A 29 -9.89 -4.01 4.82
N HIS A 30 -9.42 -3.54 3.66
CA HIS A 30 -9.89 -3.95 2.35
C HIS A 30 -8.71 -4.55 1.60
N GLU A 31 -8.96 -5.42 0.64
CA GLU A 31 -7.90 -6.11 -0.09
C GLU A 31 -8.11 -6.06 -1.60
N ALA A 32 -7.01 -6.02 -2.33
CA ALA A 32 -7.00 -6.14 -3.79
C ALA A 32 -5.85 -7.05 -4.19
N THR A 33 -5.99 -7.77 -5.30
CA THR A 33 -5.05 -8.80 -5.72
C THR A 33 -4.14 -8.37 -6.86
N ASN A 34 -4.41 -7.24 -7.47
CA ASN A 34 -3.59 -6.71 -8.57
C ASN A 34 -3.80 -5.20 -8.70
N GLY A 35 -3.05 -4.58 -9.61
CA GLY A 35 -3.09 -3.13 -9.78
C GLY A 35 -4.43 -2.60 -10.27
N SER A 36 -5.05 -3.29 -11.22
CA SER A 36 -6.36 -2.87 -11.75
C SER A 36 -7.43 -2.92 -10.67
N GLU A 37 -7.45 -3.99 -9.89
CA GLU A 37 -8.39 -4.12 -8.77
C GLU A 37 -8.13 -3.07 -7.70
N ALA A 38 -6.86 -2.72 -7.47
CA ALA A 38 -6.49 -1.69 -6.51
C ALA A 38 -7.09 -0.34 -6.90
N VAL A 39 -7.01 0.03 -8.16
CA VAL A 39 -7.56 1.30 -8.65
C VAL A 39 -9.09 1.31 -8.49
N GLU A 40 -9.76 0.21 -8.85
CA GLU A 40 -11.21 0.10 -8.68
C GLU A 40 -11.62 0.17 -7.20
N LYS A 41 -10.92 -0.55 -6.33
CA LYS A 41 -11.20 -0.53 -4.89
C LYS A 41 -10.96 0.85 -4.31
N TYR A 42 -9.92 1.54 -4.76
CA TYR A 42 -9.66 2.90 -4.30
C TYR A 42 -10.82 3.83 -4.65
N ARG A 43 -11.32 3.70 -5.87
CA ARG A 43 -12.45 4.51 -6.33
C ARG A 43 -13.70 4.26 -5.48
N GLU A 44 -13.96 3.00 -5.13
CA GLU A 44 -15.14 2.61 -4.34
C GLU A 44 -15.04 3.01 -2.88
N VAL A 45 -13.90 2.73 -2.26
CA VAL A 45 -13.74 2.81 -0.80
C VAL A 45 -13.13 4.13 -0.35
N ARG A 46 -12.26 4.71 -1.15
CA ARG A 46 -11.47 5.89 -0.78
C ARG A 46 -10.79 5.68 0.58
N PRO A 47 -9.91 4.67 0.68
CA PRO A 47 -9.26 4.36 1.95
C PRO A 47 -8.34 5.49 2.42
N ASP A 48 -8.04 5.51 3.70
CA ASP A 48 -7.13 6.50 4.26
C ASP A 48 -5.67 6.23 3.89
N LEU A 49 -5.35 4.97 3.57
CA LEU A 49 -4.00 4.57 3.23
C LEU A 49 -4.05 3.29 2.41
N VAL A 50 -3.08 3.16 1.51
CA VAL A 50 -2.91 1.95 0.67
C VAL A 50 -1.52 1.37 0.92
N THR A 51 -1.41 0.06 1.11
CA THR A 51 -0.13 -0.64 1.00
C THR A 51 -0.12 -1.34 -0.34
N MET A 52 0.90 -1.08 -1.15
CA MET A 52 0.96 -1.51 -2.55
C MET A 52 2.24 -2.26 -2.84
N ASP A 53 2.13 -3.55 -3.19
CA ASP A 53 3.27 -4.32 -3.67
C ASP A 53 3.75 -3.71 -4.99
N ILE A 54 5.07 -3.60 -5.16
CA ILE A 54 5.64 -3.00 -6.37
C ILE A 54 5.46 -3.94 -7.56
N THR A 55 5.80 -5.22 -7.39
CA THR A 55 5.81 -6.18 -8.48
C THR A 55 4.57 -7.07 -8.46
N MET A 56 3.70 -6.86 -9.43
CA MET A 56 2.47 -7.64 -9.58
C MET A 56 2.22 -7.89 -11.06
N PRO A 57 1.51 -8.97 -11.41
CA PRO A 57 1.09 -9.19 -12.79
C PRO A 57 0.06 -8.14 -13.23
N ASP A 58 -0.13 -7.99 -14.52
CA ASP A 58 -1.07 -7.04 -15.13
C ASP A 58 -0.60 -5.60 -14.92
N VAL A 59 -1.30 -4.79 -14.14
CA VAL A 59 -0.88 -3.43 -13.82
C VAL A 59 0.03 -3.50 -12.59
N ASP A 60 1.30 -3.13 -12.73
CA ASP A 60 2.24 -3.19 -11.60
C ASP A 60 1.94 -2.09 -10.57
N GLY A 61 2.62 -2.19 -9.41
CA GLY A 61 2.34 -1.31 -8.29
C GLY A 61 2.62 0.16 -8.56
N ILE A 62 3.64 0.46 -9.35
CA ILE A 62 3.99 1.85 -9.66
C ILE A 62 2.94 2.46 -10.60
N GLU A 63 2.50 1.70 -11.60
CA GLU A 63 1.44 2.16 -12.50
C GLU A 63 0.14 2.36 -11.74
N ALA A 64 -0.21 1.43 -10.85
CA ALA A 64 -1.39 1.57 -10.00
C ALA A 64 -1.29 2.81 -9.11
N LEU A 65 -0.12 3.06 -8.53
CA LEU A 65 0.14 4.26 -7.75
C LEU A 65 -0.13 5.52 -8.56
N LYS A 66 0.36 5.59 -9.78
CA LYS A 66 0.15 6.74 -10.64
C LYS A 66 -1.34 6.96 -10.93
N GLN A 67 -2.06 5.89 -11.23
CA GLN A 67 -3.50 5.98 -11.49
C GLN A 67 -4.28 6.41 -10.26
N ILE A 68 -3.93 5.91 -9.09
CA ILE A 68 -4.56 6.32 -7.83
C ILE A 68 -4.29 7.80 -7.55
N ARG A 69 -3.08 8.26 -7.79
CA ARG A 69 -2.71 9.66 -7.59
C ARG A 69 -3.44 10.59 -8.58
N GLU A 70 -3.76 10.10 -9.76
CA GLU A 70 -4.59 10.86 -10.70
C GLU A 70 -6.04 10.99 -10.20
N LEU A 71 -6.55 9.94 -9.56
CA LEU A 71 -7.89 9.96 -8.96
C LEU A 71 -7.95 10.87 -7.73
N ASP A 72 -6.88 10.90 -6.97
CA ASP A 72 -6.82 11.60 -5.69
C ASP A 72 -5.38 12.02 -5.41
N SER A 73 -5.09 13.30 -5.61
CA SER A 73 -3.73 13.82 -5.40
C SER A 73 -3.29 13.77 -3.93
N ASP A 74 -4.23 13.55 -3.01
CA ASP A 74 -3.92 13.43 -1.58
C ASP A 74 -3.81 11.96 -1.12
N ALA A 75 -3.88 11.01 -2.06
CA ALA A 75 -3.78 9.58 -1.72
C ALA A 75 -2.47 9.27 -1.02
N THR A 76 -2.57 8.51 0.07
CA THR A 76 -1.40 8.07 0.84
C THR A 76 -1.12 6.62 0.48
N VAL A 77 -0.05 6.38 -0.26
CA VAL A 77 0.32 5.04 -0.72
C VAL A 77 1.71 4.69 -0.19
N LEU A 78 1.78 3.56 0.51
CA LEU A 78 3.05 2.98 0.97
C LEU A 78 3.40 1.83 0.06
N MET A 79 4.60 1.85 -0.51
CA MET A 79 5.05 0.76 -1.36
C MET A 79 5.63 -0.37 -0.52
N VAL A 80 5.41 -1.61 -0.94
CA VAL A 80 6.01 -2.78 -0.30
C VAL A 80 6.90 -3.43 -1.35
N SER A 81 8.19 -3.51 -1.06
CA SER A 81 9.19 -3.97 -2.03
C SER A 81 9.99 -5.15 -1.53
N ALA A 82 10.54 -5.93 -2.46
CA ALA A 82 11.55 -6.93 -2.13
C ALA A 82 12.91 -6.25 -1.98
N MET A 83 13.85 -6.92 -1.34
CA MET A 83 15.23 -6.42 -1.27
C MET A 83 15.82 -6.33 -2.69
N GLY A 84 16.62 -5.30 -2.91
CA GLY A 84 17.27 -5.10 -4.21
C GLY A 84 16.46 -4.30 -5.22
N GLN A 85 15.33 -3.73 -4.81
CA GLN A 85 14.48 -2.94 -5.71
C GLN A 85 14.63 -1.43 -5.52
N GLN A 86 15.84 -0.98 -5.21
CA GLN A 86 16.09 0.45 -4.90
C GLN A 86 15.66 1.40 -6.01
N LYS A 87 15.90 1.04 -7.28
CA LYS A 87 15.50 1.88 -8.41
C LYS A 87 13.99 2.04 -8.50
N LEU A 88 13.27 0.94 -8.25
CA LEU A 88 11.80 0.96 -8.27
C LEU A 88 11.26 1.77 -7.10
N ILE A 89 11.89 1.68 -5.94
CA ILE A 89 11.50 2.48 -4.77
C ILE A 89 11.64 3.97 -5.09
N LEU A 90 12.77 4.37 -5.68
CA LEU A 90 12.98 5.77 -6.05
C LEU A 90 11.94 6.24 -7.07
N GLU A 91 11.65 5.41 -8.06
CA GLU A 91 10.63 5.70 -9.07
C GLU A 91 9.26 5.90 -8.42
N ALA A 92 8.92 5.03 -7.47
CA ALA A 92 7.65 5.13 -6.76
C ALA A 92 7.56 6.41 -5.92
N LEU A 93 8.64 6.76 -5.22
CA LEU A 93 8.68 7.98 -4.42
C LEU A 93 8.53 9.22 -5.30
N GLU A 94 9.18 9.23 -6.46
CA GLU A 94 9.03 10.32 -7.43
C GLU A 94 7.61 10.40 -7.97
N ALA A 95 6.93 9.26 -8.07
CA ALA A 95 5.54 9.20 -8.53
C ALA A 95 4.53 9.56 -7.43
N GLY A 96 5.00 9.84 -6.21
CA GLY A 96 4.15 10.32 -5.13
C GLY A 96 3.86 9.33 -4.01
N ALA A 97 4.58 8.20 -3.93
CA ALA A 97 4.46 7.30 -2.78
C ALA A 97 4.91 8.03 -1.52
N ALA A 98 4.22 7.81 -0.41
CA ALA A 98 4.53 8.49 0.85
C ALA A 98 5.76 7.88 1.54
N ASP A 99 5.94 6.57 1.43
CA ASP A 99 7.05 5.86 2.05
C ASP A 99 7.08 4.43 1.49
N PHE A 100 7.94 3.59 2.04
CA PHE A 100 8.06 2.21 1.60
C PHE A 100 8.41 1.28 2.76
N ILE A 101 8.16 -0.02 2.55
CA ILE A 101 8.45 -1.10 3.49
C ILE A 101 9.15 -2.20 2.70
N VAL A 102 10.25 -2.75 3.20
CA VAL A 102 11.02 -3.79 2.52
C VAL A 102 10.72 -5.16 3.12
N LYS A 103 10.48 -6.16 2.27
CA LYS A 103 10.29 -7.55 2.68
C LYS A 103 11.66 -8.23 2.85
N PRO A 104 11.85 -9.11 3.84
CA PRO A 104 10.92 -9.42 4.93
C PRO A 104 10.86 -8.29 5.95
N PHE A 105 9.68 -8.01 6.47
CA PHE A 105 9.49 -6.92 7.43
C PHE A 105 9.13 -7.44 8.82
N GLN A 106 9.41 -6.63 9.83
CA GLN A 106 8.95 -6.88 11.18
C GLN A 106 7.59 -6.21 11.38
N PRO A 107 6.67 -6.83 12.14
CA PRO A 107 5.36 -6.20 12.41
C PRO A 107 5.47 -4.79 12.98
N THR A 108 6.43 -4.57 13.88
CA THR A 108 6.66 -3.25 14.47
C THR A 108 7.03 -2.21 13.43
N LYS A 109 7.81 -2.61 12.42
CA LYS A 109 8.21 -1.69 11.34
C LYS A 109 7.00 -1.29 10.48
N VAL A 110 6.15 -2.26 10.16
CA VAL A 110 4.92 -1.98 9.38
C VAL A 110 4.05 -0.98 10.12
N LEU A 111 3.81 -1.22 11.41
CA LEU A 111 2.99 -0.32 12.23
C LEU A 111 3.61 1.07 12.34
N GLU A 112 4.92 1.15 12.51
CA GLU A 112 5.64 2.42 12.61
C GLU A 112 5.45 3.25 11.33
N VAL A 113 5.65 2.65 10.16
CA VAL A 113 5.52 3.35 8.88
C VAL A 113 4.07 3.76 8.61
N VAL A 114 3.12 2.88 8.92
CA VAL A 114 1.69 3.17 8.75
C VAL A 114 1.26 4.31 9.67
N HIS A 115 1.63 4.25 10.94
CA HIS A 115 1.27 5.30 11.90
C HIS A 115 1.81 6.66 11.48
N LYS A 116 3.07 6.69 11.04
CA LYS A 116 3.69 7.93 10.58
C LYS A 116 2.97 8.50 9.36
N ALA A 117 2.66 7.66 8.39
CA ALA A 117 1.98 8.09 7.18
C ALA A 117 0.58 8.64 7.46
N LEU A 118 -0.15 8.00 8.36
CA LEU A 118 -1.49 8.47 8.75
C LEU A 118 -1.42 9.77 9.55
N LYS A 119 -0.39 9.93 10.37
CA LYS A 119 -0.21 11.13 11.17
C LYS A 119 0.17 12.33 10.31
N ASP A 120 0.89 12.10 9.22
CA ASP A 120 1.36 13.16 8.34
C ASP A 120 0.29 13.65 7.35
N GLN A 121 -0.90 13.08 7.39
CA GLN A 121 -2.01 13.50 6.52
C GLN A 121 -2.54 14.90 6.86
#